data_15b4c91f3e636ad050f57f9ee91390ca
#
_entry.id   15b4c91f3e636ad050f57f9ee91390ca
#
_cell.length_a   1.000
_cell.length_b   1.000
_cell.length_c   1.000
_cell.angle_alpha   90.00
_cell.angle_beta   90.00
_cell.angle_gamma   90.00
#
_symmetry.space_group_name_H-M   'P 1'
#
loop_
_entity.id
_entity.type
_entity.pdbx_description
1 polymer ?
#
loop_
_entity_poly.entity_id
_entity_poly.type
_entity_poly.pdbx_seq_one_letter_code
_entity_poly.pdbx_strand_id
1 'polypeptide(L)'
;MNDNNTAFSALDFALELKKNSVSDKTFIDYKHRISKFKKYLKDRYLNDLPIKNITKKDINEFLNNVLVNSSPRNRNNTLSVLNAIFSTLEENDLIEYNIVSKIKKIQAKPERNKTYTQTQQDEIFTLMEQEDKDLLLFVKFISYNFLRPVEVCRLQVKDIDFEGAKLNVRAKNKLIKVKIIPELLLQEIQFIKGQNPNYYLFSPNGVGEWNIEENNKRDYWSKRFKKVKDALNLGKDYGLYSFRHTFITKLYRQLRTTYTQGETYDRLMLITGHTTLSALQQYLRDIDAELPEDYSHLLE
;
A
#
# COMPACT_ATOMS: atom_id res chain seq x y z
N MET A 1 15.28 17.68 36.14
CA MET A 1 15.17 17.46 34.69
C MET A 1 15.56 18.76 34.00
N ASN A 2 16.48 18.72 33.04
CA ASN A 2 16.97 19.94 32.38
C ASN A 2 15.81 20.60 31.59
N ASP A 3 15.40 21.77 32.05
CA ASP A 3 14.32 22.59 31.45
C ASP A 3 14.63 23.14 30.05
N ASN A 4 15.76 22.72 29.48
CA ASN A 4 16.36 23.29 28.25
C ASN A 4 16.36 22.34 27.03
N ASN A 5 15.46 21.36 26.94
CA ASN A 5 15.38 20.58 25.72
C ASN A 5 14.87 21.47 24.57
N THR A 6 15.78 21.84 23.66
CA THR A 6 15.40 22.57 22.46
C THR A 6 14.44 21.77 21.62
N ALA A 7 13.66 22.42 20.76
CA ALA A 7 12.75 21.76 19.85
C ALA A 7 13.49 20.69 19.00
N PHE A 8 14.73 20.98 18.56
CA PHE A 8 15.51 20.04 17.77
C PHE A 8 15.95 18.82 18.58
N SER A 9 16.51 19.02 19.79
CA SER A 9 16.97 17.90 20.62
C SER A 9 15.80 17.01 21.05
N ALA A 10 14.66 17.58 21.41
CA ALA A 10 13.46 16.83 21.77
C ALA A 10 12.90 16.01 20.61
N LEU A 11 12.82 16.59 19.40
CA LEU A 11 12.36 15.87 18.20
C LEU A 11 13.31 14.72 17.81
N ASP A 12 14.63 14.91 17.96
CA ASP A 12 15.62 13.85 17.71
C ASP A 12 15.49 12.71 18.73
N PHE A 13 15.34 13.06 20.01
CA PHE A 13 15.11 12.09 21.07
C PHE A 13 13.86 11.23 20.81
N ALA A 14 12.72 11.86 20.53
CA ALA A 14 11.48 11.15 20.23
C ALA A 14 11.60 10.28 18.97
N LEU A 15 12.34 10.75 17.96
CA LEU A 15 12.58 10.01 16.73
C LEU A 15 13.44 8.76 16.99
N GLU A 16 14.49 8.86 17.82
CA GLU A 16 15.34 7.72 18.18
C GLU A 16 14.56 6.64 18.95
N LEU A 17 13.67 7.05 19.87
CA LEU A 17 12.78 6.10 20.56
C LEU A 17 11.84 5.36 19.58
N LYS A 18 11.35 6.05 18.53
CA LYS A 18 10.52 5.42 17.49
C LYS A 18 11.26 4.42 16.62
N LYS A 19 12.58 4.53 16.48
CA LYS A 19 13.40 3.63 15.67
C LYS A 19 13.22 2.16 16.02
N ASN A 20 13.12 1.85 17.30
CA ASN A 20 12.97 0.48 17.78
C ASN A 20 11.51 0.01 17.90
N SER A 21 10.53 0.92 17.74
CA SER A 21 9.10 0.63 17.93
C SER A 21 8.32 0.53 16.63
N VAL A 22 8.91 0.91 15.48
CA VAL A 22 8.26 0.88 14.19
C VAL A 22 9.13 0.16 13.15
N SER A 23 8.53 -0.23 12.01
CA SER A 23 9.33 -0.82 10.92
C SER A 23 10.29 0.20 10.30
N ASP A 24 11.42 -0.27 9.73
CA ASP A 24 12.42 0.58 9.07
C ASP A 24 11.80 1.55 8.07
N LYS A 25 10.86 1.06 7.25
CA LYS A 25 10.14 1.88 6.27
C LYS A 25 9.32 2.99 6.93
N THR A 26 8.66 2.69 8.05
CA THR A 26 7.90 3.69 8.81
C THR A 26 8.84 4.68 9.47
N PHE A 27 9.97 4.23 9.99
CA PHE A 27 11.00 5.09 10.56
C PHE A 27 11.58 6.07 9.53
N ILE A 28 11.87 5.60 8.31
CA ILE A 28 12.35 6.46 7.21
C ILE A 28 11.31 7.55 6.88
N ASP A 29 10.01 7.22 6.82
CA ASP A 29 8.94 8.22 6.61
C ASP A 29 8.87 9.22 7.77
N TYR A 30 8.98 8.75 9.02
CA TYR A 30 9.04 9.62 10.20
C TYR A 30 10.22 10.58 10.11
N LYS A 31 11.43 10.04 9.88
CA LYS A 31 12.67 10.82 9.73
C LYS A 31 12.53 11.89 8.65
N HIS A 32 11.99 11.54 7.50
CA HIS A 32 11.79 12.49 6.40
C HIS A 32 10.83 13.63 6.76
N ARG A 33 9.69 13.31 7.41
CA ARG A 33 8.70 14.33 7.80
C ARG A 33 9.20 15.21 8.94
N ILE A 34 9.87 14.63 9.93
CA ILE A 34 10.46 15.38 11.04
C ILE A 34 11.61 16.27 10.54
N SER A 35 12.42 15.81 9.60
CA SER A 35 13.45 16.65 8.96
C SER A 35 12.84 17.88 8.27
N LYS A 36 11.69 17.73 7.59
CA LYS A 36 10.96 18.87 7.00
C LYS A 36 10.42 19.82 8.06
N PHE A 37 9.89 19.27 9.17
CA PHE A 37 9.40 20.10 10.27
C PHE A 37 10.55 20.87 10.95
N LYS A 38 11.68 20.18 11.20
CA LYS A 38 12.89 20.85 11.74
C LYS A 38 13.37 21.97 10.84
N LYS A 39 13.41 21.75 9.52
CA LYS A 39 13.74 22.82 8.56
C LYS A 39 12.78 24.01 8.70
N TYR A 40 11.48 23.77 8.76
CA TYR A 40 10.47 24.82 8.96
C TYR A 40 10.69 25.60 10.25
N LEU A 41 10.99 24.91 11.38
CA LEU A 41 11.30 25.57 12.65
C LEU A 41 12.56 26.43 12.57
N LYS A 42 13.61 25.93 11.89
CA LYS A 42 14.86 26.68 11.67
C LYS A 42 14.61 27.94 10.86
N ASP A 43 13.87 27.85 9.77
CA ASP A 43 13.54 28.99 8.91
C ASP A 43 12.74 30.09 9.63
N ARG A 44 12.20 29.78 10.83
CA ARG A 44 11.47 30.72 11.70
C ARG A 44 12.17 31.05 13.02
N TYR A 45 13.42 30.62 13.16
CA TYR A 45 14.21 30.81 14.40
C TYR A 45 13.58 30.18 15.65
N LEU A 46 12.85 29.07 15.49
CA LEU A 46 12.18 28.33 16.57
C LEU A 46 12.94 27.08 17.00
N ASN A 47 14.06 26.74 16.35
CA ASN A 47 14.83 25.52 16.56
C ASN A 47 15.47 25.42 17.95
N ASP A 48 15.90 26.54 18.50
CA ASP A 48 16.62 26.62 19.79
C ASP A 48 15.68 26.93 20.96
N LEU A 49 14.40 27.19 20.70
CA LEU A 49 13.40 27.34 21.75
C LEU A 49 13.12 25.99 22.42
N PRO A 50 12.78 25.96 23.71
CA PRO A 50 12.26 24.78 24.38
C PRO A 50 11.06 24.20 23.59
N ILE A 51 11.00 22.87 23.48
CA ILE A 51 9.91 22.20 22.73
C ILE A 51 8.51 22.57 23.25
N LYS A 52 8.39 22.83 24.56
CA LYS A 52 7.16 23.28 25.20
C LYS A 52 6.64 24.64 24.70
N ASN A 53 7.51 25.44 24.08
CA ASN A 53 7.17 26.75 23.53
C ASN A 53 6.68 26.68 22.09
N ILE A 54 6.80 25.52 21.41
CA ILE A 54 6.19 25.29 20.11
C ILE A 54 4.68 25.24 20.28
N THR A 55 3.98 26.09 19.53
CA THR A 55 2.53 26.24 19.68
C THR A 55 1.74 25.45 18.65
N LYS A 56 0.45 25.23 18.94
CA LYS A 56 -0.48 24.66 17.96
C LYS A 56 -0.55 25.51 16.68
N LYS A 57 -0.33 26.82 16.78
CA LYS A 57 -0.29 27.72 15.62
C LYS A 57 0.88 27.39 14.71
N ASP A 58 2.08 27.21 15.25
CA ASP A 58 3.28 26.86 14.47
C ASP A 58 3.10 25.53 13.72
N ILE A 59 2.50 24.53 14.38
CA ILE A 59 2.20 23.25 13.76
C ILE A 59 1.16 23.38 12.64
N ASN A 60 0.09 24.16 12.85
CA ASN A 60 -0.91 24.38 11.82
C ASN A 60 -0.34 25.12 10.61
N GLU A 61 0.51 26.13 10.81
CA GLU A 61 1.17 26.86 9.72
C GLU A 61 2.10 25.93 8.92
N PHE A 62 2.87 25.07 9.59
CA PHE A 62 3.66 24.03 8.92
C PHE A 62 2.78 23.09 8.10
N LEU A 63 1.69 22.59 8.68
CA LEU A 63 0.76 21.69 7.98
C LEU A 63 0.07 22.37 6.79
N ASN A 64 -0.23 23.66 6.89
CA ASN A 64 -0.75 24.46 5.78
C ASN A 64 0.28 24.61 4.66
N ASN A 65 1.54 24.82 5.01
CA ASN A 65 2.63 24.84 4.03
C ASN A 65 2.77 23.48 3.32
N VAL A 66 2.68 22.37 4.07
CA VAL A 66 2.65 21.01 3.47
C VAL A 66 1.46 20.85 2.53
N LEU A 67 0.27 21.35 2.90
CA LEU A 67 -0.95 21.28 2.09
C LEU A 67 -0.80 22.03 0.76
N VAL A 68 -0.32 23.25 0.80
CA VAL A 68 -0.12 24.12 -0.39
C VAL A 68 0.88 23.50 -1.36
N ASN A 69 1.95 22.88 -0.84
CA ASN A 69 3.02 22.32 -1.66
C ASN A 69 2.82 20.84 -2.02
N SER A 70 1.69 20.21 -1.64
CA SER A 70 1.47 18.78 -1.94
C SER A 70 -0.01 18.42 -2.05
N SER A 71 -0.57 17.73 -1.04
CA SER A 71 -1.96 17.25 -1.08
C SER A 71 -2.58 17.13 0.32
N PRO A 72 -3.93 17.13 0.42
CA PRO A 72 -4.64 16.84 1.66
C PRO A 72 -4.20 15.54 2.35
N ARG A 73 -3.96 14.48 1.57
CA ARG A 73 -3.48 13.19 2.07
C ARG A 73 -2.09 13.30 2.69
N ASN A 74 -1.16 13.99 2.02
CA ASN A 74 0.20 14.18 2.53
C ASN A 74 0.22 15.04 3.80
N ARG A 75 -0.59 16.10 3.84
CA ARG A 75 -0.81 16.90 5.06
C ARG A 75 -1.32 16.03 6.22
N ASN A 76 -2.32 15.17 5.99
CA ASN A 76 -2.88 14.29 7.01
C ASN A 76 -1.88 13.21 7.48
N ASN A 77 -1.06 12.68 6.57
CA ASN A 77 0.01 11.75 6.93
C ASN A 77 1.08 12.45 7.78
N THR A 78 1.44 13.68 7.44
CA THR A 78 2.37 14.50 8.23
C THR A 78 1.81 14.78 9.62
N LEU A 79 0.54 15.14 9.72
CA LEU A 79 -0.15 15.30 11.01
C LEU A 79 -0.10 14.01 11.85
N SER A 80 -0.31 12.84 11.24
CA SER A 80 -0.26 11.56 11.98
C SER A 80 1.14 11.27 12.52
N VAL A 81 2.20 11.59 11.76
CA VAL A 81 3.59 11.44 12.23
C VAL A 81 3.90 12.44 13.35
N LEU A 82 3.55 13.71 13.19
CA LEU A 82 3.73 14.71 14.26
C LEU A 82 3.00 14.28 15.53
N ASN A 83 1.76 13.81 15.40
CA ASN A 83 1.00 13.33 16.56
C ASN A 83 1.71 12.17 17.28
N ALA A 84 2.26 11.20 16.55
CA ALA A 84 3.01 10.09 17.13
C ALA A 84 4.31 10.54 17.82
N ILE A 85 5.02 11.51 17.27
CA ILE A 85 6.23 12.09 17.87
C ILE A 85 5.88 12.90 19.13
N PHE A 86 4.87 13.75 19.06
CA PHE A 86 4.44 14.54 20.21
C PHE A 86 3.84 13.68 21.34
N SER A 87 3.19 12.55 21.03
CA SER A 87 2.80 11.57 22.05
C SER A 87 4.02 10.98 22.75
N THR A 88 5.10 10.68 22.02
CA THR A 88 6.33 10.20 22.65
C THR A 88 6.98 11.26 23.52
N LEU A 89 6.90 12.54 23.17
CA LEU A 89 7.40 13.64 24.01
C LEU A 89 6.57 13.77 25.30
N GLU A 90 5.24 13.64 25.22
CA GLU A 90 4.33 13.63 26.37
C GLU A 90 4.59 12.42 27.28
N GLU A 91 4.70 11.20 26.71
CA GLU A 91 5.01 9.96 27.43
C GLU A 91 6.35 9.99 28.18
N ASN A 92 7.26 10.88 27.81
CA ASN A 92 8.58 11.06 28.44
C ASN A 92 8.73 12.41 29.18
N ASP A 93 7.63 13.05 29.54
CA ASP A 93 7.56 14.29 30.34
C ASP A 93 8.36 15.48 29.75
N LEU A 94 8.58 15.50 28.42
CA LEU A 94 9.23 16.62 27.73
C LEU A 94 8.25 17.76 27.40
N ILE A 95 6.96 17.41 27.34
CA ILE A 95 5.83 18.35 27.23
C ILE A 95 4.70 17.88 28.16
N GLU A 96 3.91 18.80 28.67
CA GLU A 96 2.82 18.48 29.58
C GLU A 96 1.65 17.77 28.88
N TYR A 97 1.39 18.10 27.61
CA TYR A 97 0.35 17.47 26.80
C TYR A 97 0.65 17.59 25.31
N ASN A 98 0.14 16.63 24.54
CA ASN A 98 0.30 16.61 23.09
C ASN A 98 -0.63 17.61 22.41
N ILE A 99 -0.09 18.77 22.04
CA ILE A 99 -0.83 19.85 21.35
C ILE A 99 -1.33 19.44 19.96
N VAL A 100 -0.69 18.43 19.34
CA VAL A 100 -1.02 17.96 17.99
C VAL A 100 -2.30 17.13 17.98
N SER A 101 -2.62 16.45 19.08
CA SER A 101 -3.82 15.60 19.23
C SER A 101 -5.12 16.34 18.96
N LYS A 102 -5.15 17.66 19.22
CA LYS A 102 -6.31 18.54 19.01
C LYS A 102 -6.43 19.07 17.57
N ILE A 103 -5.53 18.68 16.65
CA ILE A 103 -5.57 19.10 15.24
C ILE A 103 -6.32 18.05 14.43
N LYS A 104 -7.41 18.46 13.78
CA LYS A 104 -8.22 17.54 12.98
C LYS A 104 -7.62 17.29 11.60
N LYS A 105 -7.81 16.06 11.09
CA LYS A 105 -7.56 15.73 9.69
C LYS A 105 -8.55 16.50 8.81
N ILE A 106 -8.09 16.93 7.64
CA ILE A 106 -8.94 17.52 6.61
C ILE A 106 -9.44 16.44 5.65
N GLN A 107 -10.54 16.73 4.95
CA GLN A 107 -11.06 15.83 3.96
C GLN A 107 -10.03 15.62 2.84
N ALA A 108 -9.72 14.38 2.55
CA ALA A 108 -8.85 13.99 1.45
C ALA A 108 -9.63 13.03 0.55
N LYS A 109 -9.85 13.43 -0.71
CA LYS A 109 -10.43 12.51 -1.68
C LYS A 109 -9.44 11.37 -1.92
N PRO A 110 -9.86 10.11 -1.78
CA PRO A 110 -9.01 8.99 -2.13
C PRO A 110 -8.71 9.02 -3.64
N GLU A 111 -7.45 9.15 -4.00
CA GLU A 111 -7.03 8.82 -5.36
C GLU A 111 -6.92 7.29 -5.40
N ARG A 112 -7.80 6.65 -6.14
CA ARG A 112 -7.85 5.18 -6.24
C ARG A 112 -7.65 4.77 -7.67
N ASN A 113 -6.96 3.65 -7.83
CA ASN A 113 -6.92 2.97 -9.11
C ASN A 113 -8.33 2.49 -9.48
N LYS A 114 -8.76 2.83 -10.69
CA LYS A 114 -10.01 2.33 -11.26
C LYS A 114 -9.91 0.85 -11.60
N THR A 115 -11.06 0.18 -11.68
CA THR A 115 -11.15 -1.17 -12.25
C THR A 115 -11.11 -1.09 -13.77
N TYR A 116 -10.53 -2.10 -14.40
CA TYR A 116 -10.56 -2.25 -15.87
C TYR A 116 -11.90 -2.80 -16.33
N THR A 117 -12.39 -2.29 -17.46
CA THR A 117 -13.50 -2.93 -18.19
C THR A 117 -13.04 -4.26 -18.79
N GLN A 118 -13.97 -5.11 -19.24
CA GLN A 118 -13.62 -6.37 -19.91
C GLN A 118 -12.78 -6.11 -21.17
N THR A 119 -13.20 -5.19 -22.02
CA THR A 119 -12.46 -4.79 -23.22
C THR A 119 -11.04 -4.34 -22.91
N GLN A 120 -10.87 -3.46 -21.92
CA GLN A 120 -9.53 -3.02 -21.50
C GLN A 120 -8.65 -4.18 -21.00
N GLN A 121 -9.23 -5.14 -20.28
CA GLN A 121 -8.47 -6.31 -19.84
C GLN A 121 -7.99 -7.16 -21.01
N ASP A 122 -8.88 -7.40 -21.98
CA ASP A 122 -8.57 -8.22 -23.16
C ASP A 122 -7.49 -7.55 -24.01
N GLU A 123 -7.60 -6.24 -24.25
CA GLU A 123 -6.58 -5.45 -24.95
C GLU A 123 -5.23 -5.47 -24.25
N ILE A 124 -5.22 -5.25 -22.92
CA ILE A 124 -3.99 -5.26 -22.11
C ILE A 124 -3.34 -6.64 -22.13
N PHE A 125 -4.11 -7.71 -21.95
CA PHE A 125 -3.59 -9.08 -21.91
C PHE A 125 -3.06 -9.48 -23.29
N THR A 126 -3.76 -9.15 -24.36
CA THR A 126 -3.31 -9.40 -25.73
C THR A 126 -2.01 -8.69 -26.05
N LEU A 127 -1.91 -7.42 -25.69
CA LEU A 127 -0.68 -6.65 -25.91
C LEU A 127 0.50 -7.21 -25.11
N MET A 128 0.29 -7.56 -23.83
CA MET A 128 1.35 -8.16 -23.02
C MET A 128 1.73 -9.56 -23.50
N GLU A 129 0.79 -10.35 -24.01
CA GLU A 129 1.11 -11.68 -24.58
C GLU A 129 2.04 -11.57 -25.80
N GLN A 130 1.88 -10.52 -26.59
CA GLN A 130 2.70 -10.27 -27.77
C GLN A 130 4.06 -9.66 -27.44
N GLU A 131 4.09 -8.71 -26.52
CA GLU A 131 5.27 -7.84 -26.31
C GLU A 131 6.03 -8.14 -25.03
N ASP A 132 5.37 -8.69 -23.97
CA ASP A 132 5.97 -8.78 -22.64
C ASP A 132 5.36 -9.90 -21.78
N LYS A 133 5.70 -11.15 -22.10
CA LYS A 133 5.18 -12.33 -21.38
C LYS A 133 5.53 -12.37 -19.89
N ASP A 134 6.69 -11.84 -19.51
CA ASP A 134 7.07 -11.76 -18.08
C ASP A 134 6.16 -10.78 -17.32
N LEU A 135 5.84 -9.64 -17.93
CA LEU A 135 4.88 -8.69 -17.36
C LEU A 135 3.47 -9.28 -17.30
N LEU A 136 3.07 -10.04 -18.33
CA LEU A 136 1.79 -10.74 -18.32
C LEU A 136 1.72 -11.72 -17.16
N LEU A 137 2.75 -12.55 -16.96
CA LEU A 137 2.80 -13.50 -15.84
C LEU A 137 2.78 -12.76 -14.49
N PHE A 138 3.53 -11.67 -14.36
CA PHE A 138 3.51 -10.81 -13.18
C PHE A 138 2.09 -10.28 -12.89
N VAL A 139 1.37 -9.82 -13.90
CA VAL A 139 -0.02 -9.35 -13.79
C VAL A 139 -0.97 -10.50 -13.46
N LYS A 140 -0.77 -11.70 -13.99
CA LYS A 140 -1.58 -12.89 -13.66
C LYS A 140 -1.47 -13.25 -12.16
N PHE A 141 -0.29 -13.13 -11.54
CA PHE A 141 -0.16 -13.30 -10.08
C PHE A 141 -0.94 -12.23 -9.28
N ILE A 142 -0.99 -11.00 -9.77
CA ILE A 142 -1.83 -9.95 -9.15
C ILE A 142 -3.31 -10.29 -9.30
N SER A 143 -3.72 -10.76 -10.48
CA SER A 143 -5.11 -10.99 -10.87
C SER A 143 -5.70 -12.25 -10.24
N TYR A 144 -5.00 -13.38 -10.34
CA TYR A 144 -5.53 -14.69 -9.99
C TYR A 144 -5.19 -15.12 -8.55
N ASN A 145 -4.03 -14.73 -8.02
CA ASN A 145 -3.69 -14.93 -6.61
C ASN A 145 -4.06 -13.73 -5.72
N PHE A 146 -4.60 -12.67 -6.31
CA PHE A 146 -4.96 -11.45 -5.58
C PHE A 146 -3.79 -10.90 -4.75
N LEU A 147 -2.57 -10.91 -5.31
CA LEU A 147 -1.39 -10.37 -4.65
C LEU A 147 -1.28 -8.86 -4.86
N ARG A 148 -0.65 -8.19 -3.91
CA ARG A 148 -0.20 -6.82 -4.14
C ARG A 148 1.05 -6.83 -5.03
N PRO A 149 1.27 -5.84 -5.91
CA PRO A 149 2.48 -5.80 -6.74
C PRO A 149 3.79 -5.99 -5.96
N VAL A 150 3.88 -5.44 -4.75
CA VAL A 150 5.05 -5.61 -3.88
C VAL A 150 5.18 -7.05 -3.35
N GLU A 151 4.09 -7.76 -3.14
CA GLU A 151 4.10 -9.16 -2.73
C GLU A 151 4.61 -10.04 -3.87
N VAL A 152 4.20 -9.75 -5.12
CA VAL A 152 4.71 -10.44 -6.31
C VAL A 152 6.23 -10.23 -6.48
N CYS A 153 6.72 -9.00 -6.27
CA CYS A 153 8.16 -8.70 -6.33
C CYS A 153 9.02 -9.48 -5.32
N ARG A 154 8.42 -10.02 -4.26
CA ARG A 154 9.12 -10.78 -3.20
C ARG A 154 9.17 -12.28 -3.46
N LEU A 155 8.36 -12.78 -4.40
CA LEU A 155 8.23 -14.22 -4.62
C LEU A 155 9.55 -14.79 -5.12
N GLN A 156 9.92 -15.91 -4.51
CA GLN A 156 11.06 -16.75 -4.89
C GLN A 156 10.56 -18.16 -5.24
N VAL A 157 11.37 -18.93 -5.94
CA VAL A 157 11.03 -20.30 -6.33
C VAL A 157 10.63 -21.17 -5.13
N LYS A 158 11.33 -21.04 -4.00
CA LYS A 158 11.01 -21.73 -2.74
C LYS A 158 9.67 -21.38 -2.11
N ASP A 159 9.05 -20.31 -2.56
CA ASP A 159 7.74 -19.90 -2.05
C ASP A 159 6.58 -20.67 -2.72
N ILE A 160 6.88 -21.46 -3.77
CA ILE A 160 5.91 -22.29 -4.51
C ILE A 160 6.00 -23.75 -4.06
N ASP A 161 4.90 -24.28 -3.57
CA ASP A 161 4.66 -25.71 -3.40
C ASP A 161 3.86 -26.20 -4.61
N PHE A 162 4.58 -26.83 -5.57
CA PHE A 162 3.96 -27.31 -6.81
C PHE A 162 3.05 -28.53 -6.59
N GLU A 163 3.33 -29.36 -5.58
CA GLU A 163 2.53 -30.56 -5.29
C GLU A 163 1.26 -30.21 -4.54
N GLY A 164 1.36 -29.33 -3.55
CA GLY A 164 0.21 -28.84 -2.79
C GLY A 164 -0.54 -27.69 -3.47
N ALA A 165 -0.12 -27.23 -4.65
CA ALA A 165 -0.65 -26.04 -5.33
C ALA A 165 -0.75 -24.83 -4.40
N LYS A 166 0.29 -24.55 -3.60
CA LYS A 166 0.30 -23.50 -2.58
C LYS A 166 1.39 -22.49 -2.82
N LEU A 167 1.12 -21.26 -2.40
CA LEU A 167 2.03 -20.12 -2.47
C LEU A 167 2.23 -19.51 -1.08
N ASN A 168 3.47 -19.44 -0.63
CA ASN A 168 3.87 -18.78 0.62
C ASN A 168 4.14 -17.28 0.37
N VAL A 169 3.25 -16.41 0.81
CA VAL A 169 3.33 -14.98 0.55
C VAL A 169 3.79 -14.24 1.80
N ARG A 170 4.89 -13.51 1.69
CA ARG A 170 5.40 -12.64 2.76
C ARG A 170 4.60 -11.33 2.79
N ALA A 171 3.76 -11.19 3.81
CA ALA A 171 2.99 -9.97 4.03
C ALA A 171 3.85 -8.84 4.65
N LYS A 172 3.29 -7.62 4.71
CA LYS A 172 3.98 -6.41 5.21
C LYS A 172 4.61 -6.57 6.60
N ASN A 173 4.02 -7.42 7.47
CA ASN A 173 4.48 -7.63 8.85
C ASN A 173 5.25 -8.94 9.02
N LYS A 174 5.93 -9.43 7.97
CA LYS A 174 6.70 -10.68 7.94
C LYS A 174 5.90 -11.97 8.23
N LEU A 175 4.59 -11.90 8.39
CA LEU A 175 3.73 -13.07 8.47
C LEU A 175 3.64 -13.73 7.10
N ILE A 176 3.92 -15.02 7.05
CA ILE A 176 3.72 -15.83 5.84
C ILE A 176 2.23 -16.16 5.75
N LYS A 177 1.61 -15.82 4.62
CA LYS A 177 0.25 -16.23 4.27
C LYS A 177 0.32 -17.31 3.23
N VAL A 178 -0.31 -18.43 3.48
CA VAL A 178 -0.47 -19.50 2.49
C VAL A 178 -1.68 -19.18 1.62
N LYS A 179 -1.51 -19.28 0.31
CA LYS A 179 -2.58 -19.12 -0.69
C LYS A 179 -2.59 -20.32 -1.62
N ILE A 180 -3.75 -20.67 -2.13
CA ILE A 180 -3.87 -21.65 -3.22
C ILE A 180 -3.43 -20.96 -4.53
N ILE A 181 -2.67 -21.68 -5.35
CA ILE A 181 -2.39 -21.30 -6.72
C ILE A 181 -3.52 -21.89 -7.59
N PRO A 182 -4.32 -21.03 -8.28
CA PRO A 182 -5.34 -21.54 -9.20
C PRO A 182 -4.73 -22.41 -10.30
N GLU A 183 -5.43 -23.47 -10.70
CA GLU A 183 -4.96 -24.45 -11.70
C GLU A 183 -4.43 -23.79 -12.97
N LEU A 184 -5.19 -22.81 -13.48
CA LEU A 184 -4.81 -22.05 -14.69
C LEU A 184 -3.45 -21.33 -14.56
N LEU A 185 -3.06 -20.91 -13.35
CA LEU A 185 -1.74 -20.29 -13.11
C LEU A 185 -0.68 -21.33 -12.82
N LEU A 186 -1.04 -22.42 -12.13
CA LEU A 186 -0.13 -23.51 -11.80
C LEU A 186 0.45 -24.16 -13.06
N GLN A 187 -0.38 -24.35 -14.09
CA GLN A 187 0.05 -24.87 -15.41
C GLN A 187 1.04 -23.93 -16.09
N GLU A 188 0.82 -22.63 -16.06
CA GLU A 188 1.70 -21.64 -16.68
C GLU A 188 3.09 -21.55 -16.05
N ILE A 189 3.22 -21.90 -14.76
CA ILE A 189 4.48 -21.76 -14.01
C ILE A 189 5.27 -23.06 -13.87
N GLN A 190 4.88 -24.14 -14.55
CA GLN A 190 5.58 -25.44 -14.46
C GLN A 190 7.06 -25.34 -14.86
N PHE A 191 7.43 -24.42 -15.76
CA PHE A 191 8.81 -24.18 -16.17
C PHE A 191 9.72 -23.68 -15.04
N ILE A 192 9.16 -23.21 -13.92
CA ILE A 192 9.90 -22.74 -12.73
C ILE A 192 10.32 -23.92 -11.86
N LYS A 193 9.64 -25.09 -11.98
CA LYS A 193 9.91 -26.27 -11.15
C LYS A 193 11.35 -26.75 -11.36
N GLY A 194 12.06 -26.97 -10.24
CA GLY A 194 13.45 -27.43 -10.26
C GLY A 194 14.51 -26.33 -10.42
N GLN A 195 14.12 -25.08 -10.57
CA GLN A 195 15.07 -23.97 -10.57
C GLN A 195 15.61 -23.66 -9.16
N ASN A 196 16.65 -22.85 -9.07
CA ASN A 196 17.26 -22.49 -7.78
C ASN A 196 16.23 -21.88 -6.82
N PRO A 197 16.05 -22.45 -5.61
CA PRO A 197 15.03 -22.02 -4.65
C PRO A 197 15.12 -20.54 -4.25
N ASN A 198 16.30 -19.93 -4.33
CA ASN A 198 16.52 -18.53 -3.94
C ASN A 198 16.34 -17.52 -5.08
N TYR A 199 16.12 -17.99 -6.32
CA TYR A 199 15.83 -17.10 -7.43
C TYR A 199 14.46 -16.41 -7.25
N TYR A 200 14.40 -15.12 -7.59
CA TYR A 200 13.13 -14.39 -7.70
C TYR A 200 12.38 -14.87 -8.93
N LEU A 201 11.05 -14.96 -8.83
CA LEU A 201 10.22 -15.32 -9.97
C LEU A 201 10.23 -14.23 -11.06
N PHE A 202 10.44 -12.99 -10.63
CA PHE A 202 10.29 -11.79 -11.46
C PHE A 202 11.51 -10.89 -11.33
N SER A 203 12.58 -11.21 -12.04
CA SER A 203 13.71 -10.33 -12.29
C SER A 203 13.59 -9.66 -13.67
N PRO A 204 14.48 -8.73 -14.03
CA PRO A 204 14.49 -8.16 -15.38
C PRO A 204 14.66 -9.17 -16.51
N ASN A 205 15.29 -10.30 -16.22
CA ASN A 205 15.59 -11.36 -17.17
C ASN A 205 14.80 -12.66 -16.89
N GLY A 206 13.61 -12.57 -16.34
CA GLY A 206 12.78 -13.71 -15.94
C GLY A 206 13.13 -14.22 -14.55
N VAL A 207 13.10 -15.57 -14.34
CA VAL A 207 13.45 -16.17 -13.04
C VAL A 207 14.96 -16.07 -12.82
N GLY A 208 15.37 -15.44 -11.70
CA GLY A 208 16.80 -15.27 -11.44
C GLY A 208 17.13 -14.45 -10.20
N GLU A 209 18.40 -14.14 -10.04
CA GLU A 209 18.90 -13.25 -8.98
C GLU A 209 18.47 -11.81 -9.22
N TRP A 210 18.08 -11.14 -8.16
CA TRP A 210 17.72 -9.72 -8.23
C TRP A 210 17.95 -9.01 -6.89
N ASN A 211 19.19 -8.65 -6.62
CA ASN A 211 19.63 -8.09 -5.36
C ASN A 211 19.59 -6.55 -5.37
N ILE A 212 18.36 -6.00 -5.45
CA ILE A 212 18.09 -4.56 -5.33
C ILE A 212 17.00 -4.30 -4.29
N GLU A 213 16.89 -3.05 -3.86
CA GLU A 213 15.86 -2.58 -2.94
C GLU A 213 14.44 -2.89 -3.46
N GLU A 214 13.54 -3.31 -2.55
CA GLU A 214 12.15 -3.70 -2.84
C GLU A 214 11.36 -2.62 -3.59
N ASN A 215 11.54 -1.35 -3.21
CA ASN A 215 10.88 -0.24 -3.88
C ASN A 215 11.32 -0.13 -5.35
N ASN A 216 12.61 -0.36 -5.62
CA ASN A 216 13.14 -0.33 -6.98
C ASN A 216 12.59 -1.48 -7.82
N LYS A 217 12.39 -2.69 -7.22
CA LYS A 217 11.72 -3.82 -7.89
C LYS A 217 10.31 -3.43 -8.33
N ARG A 218 9.51 -2.89 -7.40
CA ARG A 218 8.15 -2.45 -7.69
C ARG A 218 8.12 -1.34 -8.76
N ASP A 219 9.03 -0.38 -8.68
CA ASP A 219 9.09 0.74 -9.61
C ASP A 219 9.51 0.28 -11.01
N TYR A 220 10.38 -0.74 -11.13
CA TYR A 220 10.72 -1.40 -12.39
C TYR A 220 9.46 -1.95 -13.08
N TRP A 221 8.67 -2.78 -12.40
CA TRP A 221 7.45 -3.36 -12.96
C TRP A 221 6.38 -2.30 -13.25
N SER A 222 6.29 -1.27 -12.43
CA SER A 222 5.38 -0.15 -12.68
C SER A 222 5.76 0.64 -13.93
N LYS A 223 7.06 0.86 -14.16
CA LYS A 223 7.57 1.52 -15.39
C LYS A 223 7.38 0.63 -16.63
N ARG A 224 7.58 -0.68 -16.48
CA ARG A 224 7.34 -1.66 -17.55
C ARG A 224 5.87 -1.66 -17.96
N PHE A 225 4.94 -1.70 -16.99
CA PHE A 225 3.51 -1.59 -17.25
C PHE A 225 3.08 -0.21 -17.78
N LYS A 226 3.82 0.85 -17.45
CA LYS A 226 3.53 2.18 -18.01
C LYS A 226 3.60 2.20 -19.51
N LYS A 227 4.48 1.45 -20.16
CA LYS A 227 4.56 1.34 -21.63
C LYS A 227 3.26 0.80 -22.22
N VAL A 228 2.70 -0.25 -21.60
CA VAL A 228 1.40 -0.83 -22.00
C VAL A 228 0.28 0.21 -21.86
N LYS A 229 0.28 0.93 -20.73
CA LYS A 229 -0.71 2.01 -20.51
C LYS A 229 -0.62 3.11 -21.55
N ASP A 230 0.59 3.53 -21.87
CA ASP A 230 0.83 4.60 -22.86
C ASP A 230 0.39 4.15 -24.24
N ALA A 231 0.66 2.89 -24.64
CA ALA A 231 0.23 2.31 -25.92
C ALA A 231 -1.30 2.23 -26.05
N LEU A 232 -2.01 1.94 -24.94
CA LEU A 232 -3.47 1.83 -24.91
C LEU A 232 -4.17 3.12 -24.45
N ASN A 233 -3.46 4.23 -24.34
CA ASN A 233 -3.99 5.53 -23.91
C ASN A 233 -4.74 5.47 -22.55
N LEU A 234 -4.30 4.63 -21.63
CA LEU A 234 -4.90 4.49 -20.30
C LEU A 234 -4.42 5.61 -19.37
N GLY A 235 -5.37 6.29 -18.75
CA GLY A 235 -5.12 7.43 -17.88
C GLY A 235 -4.36 7.09 -16.58
N LYS A 236 -4.04 8.14 -15.80
CA LYS A 236 -3.30 8.03 -14.54
C LYS A 236 -3.99 7.19 -13.46
N ASP A 237 -5.31 7.05 -13.54
CA ASP A 237 -6.12 6.34 -12.56
C ASP A 237 -5.99 4.80 -12.68
N TYR A 238 -5.29 4.31 -13.69
CA TYR A 238 -5.03 2.90 -13.92
C TYR A 238 -3.59 2.53 -13.59
N GLY A 239 -3.41 1.34 -13.03
CA GLY A 239 -2.09 0.83 -12.65
C GLY A 239 -2.11 -0.68 -12.39
N LEU A 240 -0.97 -1.24 -12.01
CA LEU A 240 -0.87 -2.66 -11.65
C LEU A 240 -1.86 -3.06 -10.54
N TYR A 241 -2.14 -2.17 -9.62
CA TYR A 241 -3.08 -2.45 -8.53
C TYR A 241 -4.55 -2.52 -9.03
N SER A 242 -4.86 -1.90 -10.17
CA SER A 242 -6.18 -1.98 -10.83
C SER A 242 -6.59 -3.41 -11.16
N PHE A 243 -5.63 -4.28 -11.53
CA PHE A 243 -5.93 -5.70 -11.79
C PHE A 243 -6.46 -6.39 -10.54
N ARG A 244 -5.85 -6.15 -9.38
CA ARG A 244 -6.35 -6.70 -8.13
C ARG A 244 -7.77 -6.22 -7.82
N HIS A 245 -8.06 -4.94 -8.00
CA HIS A 245 -9.42 -4.40 -7.83
C HIS A 245 -10.41 -5.07 -8.79
N THR A 246 -10.05 -5.13 -10.06
CA THR A 246 -10.89 -5.70 -11.12
C THR A 246 -11.26 -7.15 -10.84
N PHE A 247 -10.27 -7.98 -10.53
CA PHE A 247 -10.49 -9.40 -10.34
C PHE A 247 -11.17 -9.73 -9.00
N ILE A 248 -10.95 -8.93 -7.96
CA ILE A 248 -11.74 -9.04 -6.71
C ILE A 248 -13.19 -8.65 -6.96
N THR A 249 -13.46 -7.58 -7.72
CA THR A 249 -14.83 -7.19 -8.09
C THR A 249 -15.53 -8.29 -8.89
N LYS A 250 -14.85 -8.89 -9.87
CA LYS A 250 -15.41 -10.03 -10.64
C LYS A 250 -15.73 -11.22 -9.74
N LEU A 251 -14.77 -11.61 -8.89
CA LEU A 251 -14.95 -12.74 -7.99
C LEU A 251 -16.09 -12.47 -6.99
N TYR A 252 -16.15 -11.28 -6.41
CA TYR A 252 -17.25 -10.90 -5.50
C TYR A 252 -18.59 -11.04 -6.19
N ARG A 253 -18.78 -10.42 -7.36
CA ARG A 253 -20.04 -10.48 -8.10
C ARG A 253 -20.41 -11.91 -8.49
N GLN A 254 -19.44 -12.72 -8.93
CA GLN A 254 -19.68 -14.13 -9.23
C GLN A 254 -20.09 -14.95 -8.00
N LEU A 255 -19.44 -14.75 -6.86
CA LEU A 255 -19.84 -15.42 -5.62
C LEU A 255 -21.25 -15.02 -5.17
N ARG A 256 -21.63 -13.74 -5.35
CA ARG A 256 -22.98 -13.24 -5.02
C ARG A 256 -24.10 -13.87 -5.84
N THR A 257 -23.83 -14.45 -7.01
CA THR A 257 -24.83 -15.18 -7.77
C THR A 257 -25.23 -16.53 -7.15
N THR A 258 -24.38 -17.08 -6.27
CA THR A 258 -24.55 -18.43 -5.71
C THR A 258 -24.70 -18.42 -4.19
N TYR A 259 -24.02 -17.46 -3.51
CA TYR A 259 -23.91 -17.43 -2.06
C TYR A 259 -24.57 -16.19 -1.46
N THR A 260 -25.00 -16.31 -0.21
CA THR A 260 -25.45 -15.16 0.60
C THR A 260 -24.29 -14.15 0.76
N GLN A 261 -24.62 -12.95 1.18
CA GLN A 261 -23.61 -11.91 1.40
C GLN A 261 -22.58 -12.33 2.46
N GLY A 262 -23.01 -12.93 3.56
CA GLY A 262 -22.11 -13.39 4.63
C GLY A 262 -21.15 -14.47 4.13
N GLU A 263 -21.66 -15.52 3.48
CA GLU A 263 -20.84 -16.58 2.91
C GLU A 263 -19.86 -16.06 1.85
N THR A 264 -20.29 -15.07 1.05
CA THR A 264 -19.44 -14.41 0.07
C THR A 264 -18.27 -13.69 0.75
N TYR A 265 -18.52 -12.97 1.83
CA TYR A 265 -17.46 -12.28 2.58
C TYR A 265 -16.47 -13.28 3.18
N ASP A 266 -16.94 -14.37 3.80
CA ASP A 266 -16.08 -15.38 4.40
C ASP A 266 -15.15 -16.02 3.36
N ARG A 267 -15.71 -16.44 2.22
CA ARG A 267 -14.93 -17.00 1.10
C ARG A 267 -13.94 -15.99 0.55
N LEU A 268 -14.38 -14.75 0.36
CA LEU A 268 -13.54 -13.70 -0.22
C LEU A 268 -12.39 -13.32 0.73
N MET A 269 -12.62 -13.30 2.05
CA MET A 269 -11.57 -13.08 3.05
C MET A 269 -10.47 -14.13 2.95
N LEU A 270 -10.83 -15.40 2.86
CA LEU A 270 -9.88 -16.51 2.70
C LEU A 270 -9.06 -16.37 1.41
N ILE A 271 -9.73 -16.10 0.28
CA ILE A 271 -9.10 -16.02 -1.04
C ILE A 271 -8.20 -14.79 -1.13
N THR A 272 -8.68 -13.61 -0.72
CA THR A 272 -7.95 -12.34 -0.89
C THR A 272 -6.96 -12.06 0.23
N GLY A 273 -7.11 -12.73 1.39
CA GLY A 273 -6.27 -12.59 2.56
C GLY A 273 -6.54 -11.31 3.37
N HIS A 274 -7.79 -10.81 3.38
CA HIS A 274 -8.20 -9.76 4.32
C HIS A 274 -8.32 -10.33 5.74
N THR A 275 -7.82 -9.60 6.72
CA THR A 275 -7.73 -10.08 8.11
C THR A 275 -8.97 -9.75 8.95
N THR A 276 -9.78 -8.78 8.52
CA THR A 276 -11.01 -8.38 9.20
C THR A 276 -12.12 -8.15 8.20
N LEU A 277 -13.36 -8.45 8.61
CA LEU A 277 -14.55 -8.21 7.81
C LEU A 277 -14.74 -6.72 7.48
N SER A 278 -14.52 -5.85 8.45
CA SER A 278 -14.63 -4.40 8.25
C SER A 278 -13.65 -3.87 7.19
N ALA A 279 -12.43 -4.40 7.16
CA ALA A 279 -11.45 -4.03 6.14
C ALA A 279 -11.86 -4.53 4.74
N LEU A 280 -12.43 -5.74 4.64
CA LEU A 280 -12.97 -6.26 3.38
C LEU A 280 -14.16 -5.42 2.90
N GLN A 281 -15.15 -5.16 3.76
CA GLN A 281 -16.32 -4.37 3.41
C GLN A 281 -15.95 -2.95 2.98
N GLN A 282 -15.03 -2.30 3.72
CA GLN A 282 -14.52 -1.00 3.32
C GLN A 282 -13.83 -1.07 1.95
N TYR A 283 -13.02 -2.10 1.72
CA TYR A 283 -12.34 -2.30 0.44
C TYR A 283 -13.33 -2.49 -0.72
N LEU A 284 -14.38 -3.32 -0.55
CA LEU A 284 -15.40 -3.57 -1.58
C LEU A 284 -16.18 -2.31 -1.93
N ARG A 285 -16.57 -1.50 -0.93
CA ARG A 285 -17.18 -0.18 -1.17
C ARG A 285 -16.24 0.74 -1.93
N ASP A 286 -14.96 0.69 -1.55
CA ASP A 286 -13.94 1.54 -2.12
C ASP A 286 -13.67 1.30 -3.61
N ILE A 287 -13.94 0.11 -4.12
CA ILE A 287 -13.76 -0.29 -5.52
C ILE A 287 -15.10 -0.45 -6.27
N ASP A 288 -16.22 -0.01 -5.67
CA ASP A 288 -17.58 -0.12 -6.22
C ASP A 288 -17.93 -1.58 -6.64
N ALA A 289 -17.43 -2.56 -5.90
CA ALA A 289 -17.74 -3.96 -6.17
C ALA A 289 -19.19 -4.31 -5.80
N GLU A 290 -19.66 -3.71 -4.72
CA GLU A 290 -21.00 -3.88 -4.19
C GLU A 290 -21.92 -2.79 -4.76
N LEU A 291 -22.82 -3.19 -5.64
CA LEU A 291 -23.84 -2.34 -6.24
C LEU A 291 -25.22 -2.79 -5.75
N PRO A 292 -26.20 -1.88 -5.66
CA PRO A 292 -27.57 -2.26 -5.41
C PRO A 292 -28.10 -3.18 -6.54
N GLU A 293 -29.02 -4.06 -6.20
CA GLU A 293 -29.81 -4.79 -7.18
C GLU A 293 -30.78 -3.82 -7.90
N ASP A 294 -31.38 -4.26 -8.98
CA ASP A 294 -32.40 -3.46 -9.66
C ASP A 294 -33.60 -3.23 -8.71
N TYR A 295 -33.84 -1.99 -8.41
CA TYR A 295 -34.90 -1.53 -7.51
C TYR A 295 -36.08 -0.87 -8.23
N SER A 296 -36.17 -1.02 -9.55
CA SER A 296 -37.25 -0.42 -10.35
C SER A 296 -38.63 -0.81 -9.85
N HIS A 297 -38.78 -2.06 -9.37
CA HIS A 297 -40.03 -2.58 -8.79
C HIS A 297 -40.46 -1.88 -7.48
N LEU A 298 -39.59 -1.08 -6.86
CA LEU A 298 -39.92 -0.29 -5.68
C LEU A 298 -40.38 1.13 -6.02
N LEU A 299 -40.29 1.51 -7.32
CA LEU A 299 -40.64 2.85 -7.81
C LEU A 299 -41.99 2.88 -8.54
N GLU A 300 -42.59 1.73 -8.79
CA GLU A 300 -43.96 1.53 -9.33
C GLU A 300 -45.00 1.50 -8.18
#